data_fbd988f938ed8d145cd629f86ebf7e32
#
_entry.id   fbd988f938ed8d145cd629f86ebf7e32
#
_cell.length_a   1.000
_cell.length_b   1.000
_cell.length_c   1.000
_cell.angle_alpha   90.00
_cell.angle_beta   90.00
_cell.angle_gamma   90.00
#
_symmetry.space_group_name_H-M   'P 1'
#
loop_
_entity.id
_entity.type
_entity.pdbx_description
1 polymer ?
#
loop_
_entity_poly.entity_id
_entity_poly.type
_entity_poly.pdbx_seq_one_letter_code
_entity_poly.pdbx_strand_id
1 'polypeptide(L)'
;MSLANDPIVIVSAVRTPMGGLQGDLKSLTAAQLGAAAIRAAVERAGIQAASVEQVLFGCVLPAGQGQAPARQAALGAGLDKHTTCTTLNKMCGSGMQAAIMAHDLLLAGTADVVVAGGMESMTNAPYLLEKARGGYRMGPVSYTHLTLPTID
;
A
#
# COMPACT_ATOMS: atom_id res chain seq x y z
N MET A 1 2.50 32.48 -3.19
CA MET A 1 2.99 32.00 -1.87
C MET A 1 4.46 31.71 -2.02
N SER A 2 5.32 32.35 -1.24
CA SER A 2 6.78 32.12 -1.29
C SER A 2 7.07 30.79 -0.57
N LEU A 3 7.67 29.82 -1.24
CA LEU A 3 8.13 28.57 -0.67
C LEU A 3 9.29 28.73 0.33
N ALA A 4 9.76 29.98 0.53
CA ALA A 4 10.90 30.27 1.39
C ALA A 4 10.64 30.07 2.90
N ASN A 5 9.39 29.81 3.31
CA ASN A 5 8.97 29.55 4.68
C ASN A 5 8.03 28.35 4.80
N ASP A 6 8.24 27.31 3.98
CA ASP A 6 7.48 26.07 4.13
C ASP A 6 7.97 25.33 5.39
N PRO A 7 7.15 25.25 6.47
CA PRO A 7 7.54 24.59 7.71
C PRO A 7 7.45 23.06 7.61
N ILE A 8 7.01 22.52 6.46
CA ILE A 8 6.80 21.09 6.26
C ILE A 8 8.14 20.40 6.03
N VAL A 9 8.40 19.36 6.80
CA VAL A 9 9.67 18.64 6.78
C VAL A 9 9.45 17.14 6.69
N ILE A 10 10.39 16.44 6.08
CA ILE A 10 10.44 14.97 6.09
C ILE A 10 11.35 14.56 7.24
N VAL A 11 10.76 13.98 8.29
CA VAL A 11 11.50 13.56 9.49
C VAL A 11 12.07 12.16 9.40
N SER A 12 11.57 11.33 8.49
CA SER A 12 12.07 9.97 8.25
C SER A 12 11.74 9.51 6.84
N ALA A 13 12.65 8.72 6.26
CA ALA A 13 12.42 8.04 4.99
C ALA A 13 13.02 6.64 5.05
N VAL A 14 12.22 5.64 4.71
CA VAL A 14 12.61 4.23 4.77
C VAL A 14 12.00 3.45 3.61
N ARG A 15 12.57 2.30 3.33
CA ARG A 15 12.00 1.32 2.40
C ARG A 15 12.43 -0.09 2.78
N THR A 16 11.66 -1.07 2.35
CA THR A 16 12.10 -2.47 2.34
C THR A 16 13.12 -2.70 1.21
N PRO A 17 13.89 -3.77 1.22
CA PRO A 17 14.57 -4.24 0.01
C PRO A 17 13.56 -4.42 -1.13
N MET A 18 14.02 -4.25 -2.37
CA MET A 18 13.21 -4.59 -3.55
C MET A 18 13.38 -6.08 -3.84
N GLY A 19 12.26 -6.82 -3.75
CA GLY A 19 12.23 -8.22 -4.13
C GLY A 19 12.00 -8.40 -5.63
N GLY A 20 12.56 -9.46 -6.20
CA GLY A 20 12.19 -9.94 -7.53
C GLY A 20 10.82 -10.61 -7.53
N LEU A 21 10.21 -10.73 -8.72
CA LEU A 21 8.99 -11.51 -8.88
C LEU A 21 9.22 -12.98 -8.45
N GLN A 22 8.36 -13.51 -7.58
CA GLN A 22 8.50 -14.82 -6.95
C GLN A 22 9.81 -15.03 -6.15
N GLY A 23 10.49 -13.94 -5.82
CA GLY A 23 11.75 -13.95 -5.06
C GLY A 23 11.56 -14.01 -3.54
N ASP A 24 12.54 -13.48 -2.81
CA ASP A 24 12.66 -13.63 -1.35
C ASP A 24 11.47 -13.06 -0.56
N LEU A 25 10.78 -12.05 -1.10
CA LEU A 25 9.62 -11.43 -0.46
C LEU A 25 8.27 -12.05 -0.88
N LYS A 26 8.26 -13.14 -1.63
CA LYS A 26 7.05 -13.77 -2.18
C LYS A 26 6.01 -14.20 -1.14
N SER A 27 6.45 -14.49 0.07
CA SER A 27 5.56 -14.89 1.17
C SER A 27 4.86 -13.72 1.87
N LEU A 28 5.23 -12.48 1.54
CA LEU A 28 4.71 -11.28 2.19
C LEU A 28 3.68 -10.59 1.31
N THR A 29 2.55 -10.25 1.91
CA THR A 29 1.54 -9.41 1.26
C THR A 29 2.00 -7.96 1.16
N ALA A 30 1.39 -7.18 0.25
CA ALA A 30 1.68 -5.75 0.16
C ALA A 30 1.45 -5.04 1.50
N ALA A 31 0.37 -5.35 2.21
CA ALA A 31 0.08 -4.77 3.52
C ALA A 31 1.15 -5.09 4.58
N GLN A 32 1.72 -6.30 4.57
CA GLN A 32 2.82 -6.66 5.47
C GLN A 32 4.12 -5.90 5.14
N LEU A 33 4.44 -5.74 3.87
CA LEU A 33 5.57 -4.93 3.43
C LEU A 33 5.39 -3.46 3.81
N GLY A 34 4.19 -2.92 3.57
CA GLY A 34 3.83 -1.57 3.98
C GLY A 34 3.91 -1.37 5.49
N ALA A 35 3.42 -2.33 6.27
CA ALA A 35 3.49 -2.29 7.73
C ALA A 35 4.94 -2.24 8.24
N ALA A 36 5.84 -3.02 7.65
CA ALA A 36 7.25 -3.01 8.01
C ALA A 36 7.89 -1.63 7.76
N ALA A 37 7.59 -1.03 6.60
CA ALA A 37 8.09 0.30 6.25
C ALA A 37 7.50 1.38 7.16
N ILE A 38 6.18 1.40 7.40
CA ILE A 38 5.53 2.37 8.28
C ILE A 38 6.11 2.30 9.69
N ARG A 39 6.23 1.10 10.27
CA ARG A 39 6.80 0.91 11.59
C ARG A 39 8.21 1.48 11.68
N ALA A 40 9.07 1.10 10.76
CA ALA A 40 10.44 1.59 10.72
C ALA A 40 10.54 3.11 10.52
N ALA A 41 9.63 3.71 9.74
CA ALA A 41 9.58 5.15 9.56
C ALA A 41 9.25 5.88 10.85
N VAL A 42 8.23 5.41 11.58
CA VAL A 42 7.80 5.99 12.87
C VAL A 42 8.87 5.84 13.94
N GLU A 43 9.46 4.65 14.03
CA GLU A 43 10.57 4.39 14.98
C GLU A 43 11.78 5.30 14.72
N ARG A 44 12.20 5.44 13.46
CA ARG A 44 13.32 6.32 13.10
C ARG A 44 13.02 7.80 13.29
N ALA A 45 11.77 8.20 13.11
CA ALA A 45 11.34 9.56 13.39
C ALA A 45 11.35 9.88 14.90
N GLY A 46 11.39 8.87 15.76
CA GLY A 46 11.34 9.04 17.21
C GLY A 46 10.01 9.57 17.73
N ILE A 47 8.92 9.38 16.97
CA ILE A 47 7.57 9.86 17.33
C ILE A 47 6.72 8.70 17.88
N GLN A 48 5.70 9.06 18.63
CA GLN A 48 4.71 8.08 19.11
C GLN A 48 3.81 7.65 17.96
N ALA A 49 3.47 6.36 17.89
CA ALA A 49 2.54 5.83 16.90
C ALA A 49 1.18 6.54 16.93
N ALA A 50 0.71 6.93 18.11
CA ALA A 50 -0.54 7.67 18.32
C ALA A 50 -0.50 9.12 17.77
N SER A 51 0.68 9.67 17.49
CA SER A 51 0.82 11.00 16.89
C SER A 51 0.57 10.99 15.37
N VAL A 52 0.54 9.82 14.75
CA VAL A 52 0.26 9.72 13.31
C VAL A 52 -1.23 9.85 13.06
N GLU A 53 -1.63 10.93 12.44
CA GLU A 53 -3.04 11.24 12.18
C GLU A 53 -3.55 10.60 10.89
N GLN A 54 -2.69 10.57 9.86
CA GLN A 54 -3.07 10.06 8.55
C GLN A 54 -1.99 9.18 7.93
N VAL A 55 -2.43 8.18 7.19
CA VAL A 55 -1.61 7.34 6.31
C VAL A 55 -2.14 7.42 4.89
N LEU A 56 -1.32 7.88 3.97
CA LEU A 56 -1.59 7.91 2.54
C LEU A 56 -0.67 6.92 1.84
N PHE A 57 -1.22 5.81 1.36
CA PHE A 57 -0.40 4.73 0.82
C PHE A 57 -0.87 4.29 -0.56
N GLY A 58 0.05 4.34 -1.53
CA GLY A 58 -0.17 3.84 -2.86
C GLY A 58 -0.21 2.31 -2.91
N CYS A 59 -1.17 1.78 -3.65
CA CYS A 59 -1.25 0.35 -3.99
C CYS A 59 -1.95 0.22 -5.35
N VAL A 60 -1.28 -0.35 -6.33
CA VAL A 60 -1.77 -0.42 -7.72
C VAL A 60 -2.60 -1.68 -7.95
N LEU A 61 -2.24 -2.79 -7.30
CA LEU A 61 -2.86 -4.10 -7.48
C LEU A 61 -3.60 -4.54 -6.21
N PRO A 62 -4.74 -3.90 -5.87
CA PRO A 62 -5.44 -4.16 -4.61
C PRO A 62 -6.31 -5.43 -4.64
N ALA A 63 -6.48 -6.06 -5.81
CA ALA A 63 -7.31 -7.25 -5.93
C ALA A 63 -6.80 -8.37 -5.01
N GLY A 64 -7.72 -9.01 -4.29
CA GLY A 64 -7.40 -10.09 -3.35
C GLY A 64 -6.80 -9.64 -2.01
N GLN A 65 -6.54 -8.34 -1.81
CA GLN A 65 -5.95 -7.84 -0.57
C GLN A 65 -6.99 -7.50 0.53
N GLY A 66 -8.28 -7.70 0.24
CA GLY A 66 -9.35 -7.32 1.17
C GLY A 66 -9.62 -5.81 1.14
N GLN A 67 -10.15 -5.31 2.24
CA GLN A 67 -10.56 -3.89 2.32
C GLN A 67 -9.40 -3.01 2.77
N ALA A 68 -9.31 -1.81 2.18
CA ALA A 68 -8.44 -0.72 2.62
C ALA A 68 -6.99 -1.16 2.90
N PRO A 69 -6.20 -1.58 1.90
CA PRO A 69 -4.84 -2.08 2.11
C PRO A 69 -3.94 -1.14 2.93
N ALA A 70 -4.03 0.19 2.74
CA ALA A 70 -3.31 1.16 3.55
C ALA A 70 -3.67 1.07 5.05
N ARG A 71 -4.94 0.82 5.36
CA ARG A 71 -5.39 0.62 6.74
C ARG A 71 -4.83 -0.66 7.34
N GLN A 72 -4.80 -1.73 6.57
CA GLN A 72 -4.19 -2.99 7.02
C GLN A 72 -2.71 -2.78 7.33
N ALA A 73 -1.99 -2.05 6.49
CA ALA A 73 -0.58 -1.73 6.71
C ALA A 73 -0.39 -0.86 7.96
N ALA A 74 -1.21 0.17 8.15
CA ALA A 74 -1.16 1.05 9.32
C ALA A 74 -1.38 0.28 10.62
N LEU A 75 -2.42 -0.53 10.71
CA LEU A 75 -2.71 -1.35 11.88
C LEU A 75 -1.63 -2.42 12.11
N GLY A 76 -1.14 -3.06 11.04
CA GLY A 76 -0.03 -4.01 11.09
C GLY A 76 1.29 -3.38 11.55
N ALA A 77 1.47 -2.08 11.33
CA ALA A 77 2.60 -1.30 11.84
C ALA A 77 2.47 -0.95 13.33
N GLY A 78 1.28 -1.08 13.91
CA GLY A 78 1.01 -0.71 15.30
C GLY A 78 0.55 0.73 15.48
N LEU A 79 0.08 1.40 14.39
CA LEU A 79 -0.53 2.72 14.51
C LEU A 79 -1.88 2.65 15.22
N ASP A 80 -2.31 3.78 15.74
CA ASP A 80 -3.59 3.87 16.44
C ASP A 80 -4.76 3.59 15.51
N LYS A 81 -5.81 2.99 16.05
CA LYS A 81 -7.07 2.73 15.32
C LYS A 81 -7.79 4.01 14.85
N HIS A 82 -7.48 5.14 15.45
CA HIS A 82 -8.01 6.45 15.06
C HIS A 82 -7.28 7.06 13.87
N THR A 83 -6.07 6.58 13.54
CA THR A 83 -5.34 7.02 12.35
C THR A 83 -6.19 6.81 11.10
N THR A 84 -6.46 7.87 10.36
CA THR A 84 -7.19 7.75 9.09
C THR A 84 -6.28 7.22 7.99
N CYS A 85 -6.81 6.40 7.10
CA CYS A 85 -5.99 5.74 6.09
C CYS A 85 -6.63 5.81 4.71
N THR A 86 -5.87 6.24 3.72
CA THR A 86 -6.30 6.28 2.33
C THR A 86 -5.37 5.42 1.47
N THR A 87 -5.95 4.47 0.76
CA THR A 87 -5.26 3.75 -0.32
C THR A 87 -5.51 4.49 -1.62
N LEU A 88 -4.46 4.83 -2.33
CA LEU A 88 -4.56 5.55 -3.59
C LEU A 88 -3.86 4.82 -4.73
N ASN A 89 -4.35 5.06 -5.95
CA ASN A 89 -3.79 4.48 -7.15
C ASN A 89 -3.62 5.55 -8.22
N LYS A 90 -2.40 5.86 -8.56
CA LYS A 90 -1.98 6.66 -9.70
C LYS A 90 -0.90 5.90 -10.47
N MET A 91 -1.13 4.62 -10.68
CA MET A 91 -0.15 3.73 -11.32
C MET A 91 1.24 3.84 -10.65
N CYS A 92 2.32 3.80 -11.41
CA CYS A 92 3.70 3.89 -10.88
C CYS A 92 3.99 5.18 -10.09
N GLY A 93 3.15 6.21 -10.24
CA GLY A 93 3.26 7.48 -9.51
C GLY A 93 2.54 7.52 -8.16
N SER A 94 1.95 6.40 -7.70
CA SER A 94 1.11 6.39 -6.49
C SER A 94 1.85 6.84 -5.23
N GLY A 95 3.08 6.38 -5.01
CA GLY A 95 3.86 6.78 -3.84
C GLY A 95 4.22 8.27 -3.84
N MET A 96 4.58 8.82 -5.00
CA MET A 96 4.83 10.26 -5.13
C MET A 96 3.54 11.07 -4.95
N GLN A 97 2.42 10.59 -5.49
CA GLN A 97 1.13 11.25 -5.29
C GLN A 97 0.72 11.24 -3.81
N ALA A 98 1.01 10.17 -3.08
CA ALA A 98 0.81 10.12 -1.64
C ALA A 98 1.62 11.23 -0.91
N ALA A 99 2.87 11.42 -1.29
CA ALA A 99 3.72 12.46 -0.71
C ALA A 99 3.20 13.88 -1.02
N ILE A 100 2.74 14.13 -2.26
CA ILE A 100 2.13 15.40 -2.65
C ILE A 100 0.88 15.66 -1.83
N MET A 101 -0.02 14.69 -1.72
CA MET A 101 -1.25 14.83 -0.93
C MET A 101 -0.96 15.04 0.56
N ALA A 102 0.07 14.38 1.11
CA ALA A 102 0.49 14.61 2.49
C ALA A 102 0.97 16.04 2.70
N HIS A 103 1.80 16.56 1.80
CA HIS A 103 2.25 17.95 1.83
C HIS A 103 1.06 18.91 1.81
N ASP A 104 0.09 18.70 0.92
CA ASP A 104 -1.09 19.53 0.80
C ASP A 104 -1.95 19.53 2.09
N LEU A 105 -2.11 18.37 2.73
CA LEU A 105 -2.81 18.24 4.02
C LEU A 105 -2.11 18.99 5.15
N LEU A 106 -0.79 18.88 5.23
CA LEU A 106 0.04 19.58 6.22
C LEU A 106 0.00 21.09 5.97
N LEU A 107 0.10 21.52 4.72
CA LEU A 107 0.04 22.94 4.34
C LEU A 107 -1.33 23.55 4.64
N ALA A 108 -2.40 22.77 4.50
CA ALA A 108 -3.76 23.19 4.83
C ALA A 108 -4.04 23.19 6.35
N GLY A 109 -3.12 22.69 7.17
CA GLY A 109 -3.32 22.52 8.61
C GLY A 109 -4.38 21.50 8.98
N THR A 110 -4.64 20.53 8.08
CA THR A 110 -5.63 19.47 8.29
C THR A 110 -5.05 18.30 9.10
N ALA A 111 -3.74 18.20 9.14
CA ALA A 111 -2.98 17.22 9.93
C ALA A 111 -1.61 17.81 10.26
N ASP A 112 -1.01 17.34 11.36
CA ASP A 112 0.34 17.73 11.79
C ASP A 112 1.36 16.63 11.49
N VAL A 113 0.94 15.36 11.48
CA VAL A 113 1.81 14.19 11.23
C VAL A 113 1.15 13.23 10.25
N VAL A 114 1.78 13.07 9.10
CA VAL A 114 1.29 12.18 8.03
C VAL A 114 2.38 11.20 7.62
N VAL A 115 2.00 9.94 7.44
CA VAL A 115 2.84 8.92 6.80
C VAL A 115 2.39 8.77 5.34
N ALA A 116 3.30 9.04 4.42
CA ALA A 116 3.05 8.90 2.99
C ALA A 116 3.99 7.88 2.36
N GLY A 117 3.50 7.09 1.43
CA GLY A 117 4.32 6.10 0.74
C GLY A 117 3.55 5.19 -0.19
N GLY A 118 4.01 3.97 -0.32
CA GLY A 118 3.36 2.96 -1.14
C GLY A 118 3.88 1.56 -0.83
N MET A 119 3.15 0.58 -1.28
CA MET A 119 3.43 -0.84 -1.12
C MET A 119 2.91 -1.60 -2.32
N GLU A 120 3.58 -2.68 -2.68
CA GLU A 120 3.12 -3.56 -3.73
C GLU A 120 3.66 -4.97 -3.53
N SER A 121 2.88 -5.97 -3.88
CA SER A 121 3.34 -7.35 -3.97
C SER A 121 2.79 -7.96 -5.27
N MET A 122 3.54 -7.80 -6.35
CA MET A 122 3.12 -8.28 -7.68
C MET A 122 3.03 -9.80 -7.72
N THR A 123 3.87 -10.49 -6.95
CA THR A 123 3.84 -11.95 -6.83
C THR A 123 2.50 -12.46 -6.29
N ASN A 124 1.88 -11.71 -5.38
CA ASN A 124 0.65 -12.10 -4.72
C ASN A 124 -0.61 -11.52 -5.40
N ALA A 125 -0.47 -10.84 -6.54
CA ALA A 125 -1.60 -10.38 -7.32
C ALA A 125 -2.34 -11.59 -7.90
N PRO A 126 -3.66 -11.72 -7.67
CA PRO A 126 -4.42 -12.89 -8.14
C PRO A 126 -4.72 -12.82 -9.63
N TYR A 127 -4.95 -13.98 -10.24
CA TYR A 127 -5.62 -14.04 -11.52
C TYR A 127 -7.12 -13.77 -11.34
N LEU A 128 -7.72 -13.07 -12.30
CA LEU A 128 -9.12 -12.69 -12.25
C LEU A 128 -9.93 -13.51 -13.24
N LEU A 129 -11.07 -14.01 -12.80
CA LEU A 129 -12.04 -14.73 -13.61
C LEU A 129 -13.29 -13.86 -13.79
N GLU A 130 -13.29 -12.96 -14.77
CA GLU A 130 -14.31 -11.91 -14.96
C GLU A 130 -15.74 -12.46 -15.08
N LYS A 131 -15.90 -13.61 -15.74
CA LYS A 131 -17.20 -14.22 -16.00
C LYS A 131 -17.66 -15.20 -14.92
N ALA A 132 -16.84 -15.46 -13.89
CA ALA A 132 -17.15 -16.49 -12.89
C ALA A 132 -18.48 -16.24 -12.16
N ARG A 133 -18.81 -14.99 -11.87
CA ARG A 133 -20.05 -14.63 -11.18
C ARG A 133 -21.31 -14.99 -11.98
N GLY A 134 -21.27 -14.81 -13.29
CA GLY A 134 -22.37 -15.17 -14.20
C GLY A 134 -22.32 -16.62 -14.71
N GLY A 135 -21.31 -17.36 -14.31
CA GLY A 135 -21.03 -18.71 -14.79
C GLY A 135 -20.30 -18.72 -16.15
N TYR A 136 -19.39 -19.67 -16.29
CA TYR A 136 -18.75 -19.97 -17.57
C TYR A 136 -19.64 -20.91 -18.36
N ARG A 137 -20.25 -20.41 -19.45
CA ARG A 137 -20.95 -21.25 -20.42
C ARG A 137 -19.96 -21.70 -21.50
N MET A 138 -20.37 -22.65 -22.36
CA MET A 138 -19.54 -23.14 -23.47
C MET A 138 -18.98 -21.98 -24.29
N GLY A 139 -17.66 -21.94 -24.48
CA GLY A 139 -16.93 -20.88 -25.15
C GLY A 139 -15.42 -21.11 -25.10
N PRO A 140 -14.58 -20.14 -25.53
CA PRO A 140 -13.13 -20.28 -25.50
C PRO A 140 -12.65 -20.62 -24.08
N VAL A 141 -11.86 -21.65 -23.96
CA VAL A 141 -11.44 -22.27 -22.67
C VAL A 141 -10.16 -21.61 -22.18
N SER A 142 -10.22 -20.36 -21.74
CA SER A 142 -9.04 -19.67 -21.23
C SER A 142 -8.59 -20.15 -19.82
N TYR A 143 -9.41 -20.95 -19.13
CA TYR A 143 -9.12 -21.38 -17.75
C TYR A 143 -8.75 -22.87 -17.61
N THR A 144 -9.04 -23.73 -18.59
CA THR A 144 -8.74 -25.17 -18.47
C THR A 144 -7.25 -25.48 -18.47
N HIS A 145 -6.42 -24.61 -19.01
CA HIS A 145 -4.97 -24.75 -18.96
C HIS A 145 -4.35 -24.30 -17.63
N LEU A 146 -5.12 -23.61 -16.78
CA LEU A 146 -4.69 -23.19 -15.45
C LEU A 146 -4.97 -24.22 -14.37
N THR A 147 -5.74 -25.27 -14.68
CA THR A 147 -6.25 -26.21 -13.69
C THR A 147 -6.03 -27.68 -14.07
N LEU A 148 -5.12 -27.99 -14.97
CA LEU A 148 -4.75 -29.40 -15.17
C LEU A 148 -3.90 -29.88 -13.98
N PRO A 149 -4.49 -30.57 -12.98
CA PRO A 149 -3.69 -31.49 -12.21
C PRO A 149 -3.24 -32.57 -13.20
N THR A 150 -1.95 -32.75 -13.33
CA THR A 150 -1.42 -34.04 -13.78
C THR A 150 -1.98 -35.08 -12.85
N ILE A 151 -2.94 -35.83 -13.33
CA ILE A 151 -3.36 -37.07 -12.68
C ILE A 151 -2.35 -38.10 -13.16
N ASP A 152 -1.40 -38.45 -12.32
CA ASP A 152 -0.63 -39.65 -12.39
C ASP A 152 -1.44 -40.81 -11.79
#